data_28c75c97c1600f19c3c2bde6f98afcf3
#
_entry.id   28c75c97c1600f19c3c2bde6f98afcf3
#
_cell.length_a   1.000
_cell.length_b   1.000
_cell.length_c   1.000
_cell.angle_alpha   90.00
_cell.angle_beta   90.00
_cell.angle_gamma   90.00
#
_symmetry.space_group_name_H-M   'P 1'
#
loop_
_entity.id
_entity.type
_entity.pdbx_description
1 polymer ?
#
loop_
_entity_poly.entity_id
_entity_poly.type
_entity_poly.pdbx_seq_one_letter_code
_entity_poly.pdbx_strand_id
1 'polypeptide(L)'
;AEPLPGSIHGLKPASIVERLGKMGDARSVSLICIHTAGIPTVFSEDAVKQAKRARAVALGKRTDLRDTPLITIDGEDARDFDDAVYAEPDGDGFRLIVAIADVAHYVRPATALDTDAKTRGNSCYFPDRVVPMLPEDLSNGWCSLKPEEDRGCLFVEMHIDATGQKTAHRFGRGLMRSAARTTYTQIQDAFDAGETLGLPQGLLQTLYAAFRALLDARERRGTLDLDLPERKVVLDENGKVAAIAPRPRLDSHRLIEEFMVLANVAAAEELERLKRPCMYRIHAPPSDEKLDNLRAFLSSMSISLPPGRDVHPRDLDHVLKRVAGTEQAPVVNEVMLRSQSQAAYHPDNIGHFGLSLSRYAHFTSPIRRYADLLVHRALITGLDLGPGGLSAEEMTAFVDTAEHISATERRAALAEREAIDRYLSAYMADKIGATFQARISGVTRFGLFVTLSGNGANGLIPLSSLPDDYWMHDETTQTLTGRRTGIVFRLAETMEVRLTEAAPVTGGLLFGLVGPVRKPAPAARTGRIARHVGKKSGRKRPAR
;
A
#
# COMPACT_ATOMS: atom_id res chain seq x y z
N ALA A 1 19.25 -24.23 -3.32
CA ALA A 1 20.59 -24.81 -3.49
C ALA A 1 21.66 -23.72 -3.43
N GLU A 2 22.78 -23.98 -2.78
CA GLU A 2 23.92 -23.06 -2.71
C GLU A 2 25.01 -23.50 -3.72
N PRO A 3 25.56 -22.56 -4.52
CA PRO A 3 26.65 -22.87 -5.43
C PRO A 3 27.89 -23.33 -4.66
N LEU A 4 28.48 -24.44 -5.07
CA LEU A 4 29.77 -24.89 -4.53
C LEU A 4 30.92 -24.33 -5.38
N PRO A 5 32.11 -24.12 -4.80
CA PRO A 5 33.26 -23.69 -5.56
C PRO A 5 33.70 -24.78 -6.54
N GLY A 6 34.15 -24.36 -7.73
CA GLY A 6 34.64 -25.26 -8.78
C GLY A 6 33.66 -25.44 -9.94
N SER A 7 34.10 -26.24 -10.92
CA SER A 7 33.29 -26.65 -12.08
C SER A 7 33.52 -28.12 -12.35
N ILE A 8 32.44 -28.88 -12.54
CA ILE A 8 32.49 -30.30 -12.93
C ILE A 8 31.88 -30.39 -14.33
N HIS A 9 32.66 -30.78 -15.31
CA HIS A 9 32.29 -30.84 -16.74
C HIS A 9 31.66 -29.55 -17.28
N GLY A 10 32.16 -28.36 -16.85
CA GLY A 10 31.66 -27.05 -17.28
C GLY A 10 30.39 -26.60 -16.53
N LEU A 11 29.82 -27.42 -15.66
CA LEU A 11 28.67 -27.09 -14.83
C LEU A 11 29.11 -26.66 -13.43
N LYS A 12 28.46 -25.67 -12.86
CA LYS A 12 28.68 -25.26 -11.47
C LYS A 12 27.99 -26.26 -10.53
N PRO A 13 28.73 -26.96 -9.65
CA PRO A 13 28.12 -27.82 -8.66
C PRO A 13 27.34 -26.98 -7.63
N ALA A 14 26.26 -27.53 -7.10
CA ALA A 14 25.46 -26.89 -6.07
C ALA A 14 25.03 -27.91 -5.01
N SER A 15 25.00 -27.51 -3.76
CA SER A 15 24.45 -28.26 -2.65
C SER A 15 22.96 -27.94 -2.47
N ILE A 16 22.15 -28.96 -2.27
CA ILE A 16 20.74 -28.77 -1.87
C ILE A 16 20.72 -28.51 -0.37
N VAL A 17 20.40 -27.28 0.01
CA VAL A 17 20.34 -26.84 1.41
C VAL A 17 19.02 -27.23 2.04
N GLU A 18 17.90 -27.06 1.31
CA GLU A 18 16.56 -27.29 1.81
C GLU A 18 15.62 -27.76 0.69
N ARG A 19 14.62 -28.55 1.05
CA ARG A 19 13.51 -28.93 0.16
C ARG A 19 12.28 -28.11 0.52
N LEU A 20 11.83 -27.24 -0.36
CA LEU A 20 10.67 -26.36 -0.14
C LEU A 20 9.32 -27.04 -0.37
N GLY A 21 9.30 -28.29 -0.84
CA GLY A 21 8.10 -29.06 -1.14
C GLY A 21 8.15 -29.74 -2.51
N LYS A 22 7.02 -30.31 -2.93
CA LYS A 22 6.86 -30.90 -4.28
C LYS A 22 6.48 -29.80 -5.27
N MET A 23 6.94 -29.94 -6.51
CA MET A 23 6.53 -29.05 -7.60
C MET A 23 5.00 -29.12 -7.79
N GLY A 24 4.33 -27.96 -7.78
CA GLY A 24 2.86 -27.88 -7.85
C GLY A 24 2.14 -27.95 -6.49
N ASP A 25 2.87 -28.15 -5.37
CA ASP A 25 2.28 -28.02 -4.04
C ASP A 25 2.01 -26.54 -3.72
N ALA A 26 0.75 -26.21 -3.50
CA ALA A 26 0.33 -24.84 -3.18
C ALA A 26 1.07 -24.26 -1.94
N ARG A 27 1.38 -25.12 -0.96
CA ARG A 27 2.12 -24.73 0.26
C ARG A 27 3.57 -24.32 -0.02
N SER A 28 4.13 -24.67 -1.18
CA SER A 28 5.49 -24.30 -1.59
C SER A 28 5.55 -22.89 -2.20
N VAL A 29 4.44 -22.31 -2.61
CA VAL A 29 4.39 -21.04 -3.35
C VAL A 29 5.05 -19.91 -2.56
N SER A 30 4.57 -19.65 -1.35
CA SER A 30 5.12 -18.59 -0.50
C SER A 30 6.56 -18.86 -0.10
N LEU A 31 6.92 -20.13 0.17
CA LEU A 31 8.31 -20.51 0.50
C LEU A 31 9.28 -20.20 -0.64
N ILE A 32 8.88 -20.47 -1.88
CA ILE A 32 9.70 -20.13 -3.05
C ILE A 32 9.93 -18.61 -3.12
N CYS A 33 8.88 -17.80 -2.93
CA CYS A 33 9.00 -16.33 -2.94
C CYS A 33 9.89 -15.82 -1.79
N ILE A 34 9.72 -16.36 -0.59
CA ILE A 34 10.51 -16.03 0.60
C ILE A 34 12.01 -16.28 0.34
N HIS A 35 12.34 -17.48 -0.14
CA HIS A 35 13.73 -17.87 -0.40
C HIS A 35 14.34 -17.10 -1.58
N THR A 36 13.56 -16.89 -2.66
CA THR A 36 14.02 -16.10 -3.82
C THR A 36 14.33 -14.66 -3.44
N ALA A 37 13.50 -14.06 -2.59
CA ALA A 37 13.69 -12.71 -2.10
C ALA A 37 14.75 -12.60 -0.96
N GLY A 38 15.26 -13.71 -0.44
CA GLY A 38 16.20 -13.73 0.67
C GLY A 38 15.60 -13.16 1.97
N ILE A 39 14.31 -13.40 2.22
CA ILE A 39 13.63 -12.95 3.44
C ILE A 39 14.04 -13.87 4.59
N PRO A 40 14.60 -13.33 5.71
CA PRO A 40 14.99 -14.14 6.86
C PRO A 40 13.78 -14.77 7.54
N THR A 41 13.77 -16.09 7.70
CA THR A 41 12.67 -16.85 8.34
C THR A 41 13.01 -17.28 9.77
N VAL A 42 14.29 -17.46 10.09
CA VAL A 42 14.76 -17.95 11.38
C VAL A 42 15.25 -16.78 12.22
N PHE A 43 14.83 -16.73 13.49
CA PHE A 43 15.36 -15.81 14.49
C PHE A 43 16.62 -16.37 15.13
N SER A 44 17.51 -15.50 15.56
CA SER A 44 18.68 -15.91 16.36
C SER A 44 18.22 -16.55 17.68
N GLU A 45 18.99 -17.54 18.17
CA GLU A 45 18.65 -18.19 19.45
C GLU A 45 18.52 -17.20 20.62
N ASP A 46 19.36 -16.15 20.62
CA ASP A 46 19.35 -15.17 21.68
C ASP A 46 18.14 -14.23 21.59
N ALA A 47 17.66 -13.89 20.38
CA ALA A 47 16.41 -13.18 20.21
C ALA A 47 15.22 -14.01 20.71
N VAL A 48 15.17 -15.30 20.37
CA VAL A 48 14.14 -16.21 20.88
C VAL A 48 14.18 -16.34 22.40
N LYS A 49 15.39 -16.48 22.99
CA LYS A 49 15.55 -16.51 24.46
C LYS A 49 15.10 -15.21 25.12
N GLN A 50 15.38 -14.06 24.52
CA GLN A 50 14.93 -12.75 25.01
C GLN A 50 13.40 -12.63 24.96
N ALA A 51 12.77 -13.02 23.84
CA ALA A 51 11.32 -13.01 23.67
C ALA A 51 10.62 -13.88 24.74
N LYS A 52 11.10 -15.10 24.99
CA LYS A 52 10.56 -16.01 26.00
C LYS A 52 10.72 -15.50 27.44
N ARG A 53 11.69 -14.63 27.71
CA ARG A 53 11.89 -13.98 29.02
C ARG A 53 11.02 -12.74 29.22
N ALA A 54 10.32 -12.26 28.19
CA ALA A 54 9.41 -11.14 28.31
C ALA A 54 8.36 -11.35 29.41
N ARG A 55 7.95 -10.28 30.04
CA ARG A 55 6.96 -10.27 31.13
C ARG A 55 6.01 -9.08 30.97
N ALA A 56 4.89 -9.14 31.66
CA ALA A 56 3.93 -8.08 31.70
C ALA A 56 4.57 -6.74 32.13
N VAL A 57 4.10 -5.67 31.51
CA VAL A 57 4.50 -4.31 31.86
C VAL A 57 3.79 -3.89 33.14
N ALA A 58 4.54 -3.36 34.12
CA ALA A 58 3.95 -2.79 35.32
C ALA A 58 3.52 -1.33 35.09
N LEU A 59 2.52 -0.85 35.82
CA LEU A 59 2.05 0.54 35.79
C LEU A 59 3.22 1.52 36.05
N GLY A 60 3.92 1.39 37.14
CA GLY A 60 5.05 2.26 37.51
C GLY A 60 4.72 3.75 37.34
N LYS A 61 5.50 4.46 36.52
CA LYS A 61 5.29 5.88 36.19
C LYS A 61 4.42 6.09 34.92
N ARG A 62 3.82 5.03 34.36
CA ARG A 62 2.95 5.09 33.18
C ARG A 62 1.62 5.73 33.54
N THR A 63 1.00 6.37 32.58
CA THR A 63 -0.39 6.82 32.70
C THR A 63 -1.31 5.59 32.76
N ASP A 64 -2.22 5.56 33.74
CA ASP A 64 -3.23 4.51 33.81
C ASP A 64 -4.37 4.82 32.83
N LEU A 65 -4.52 3.98 31.79
CA LEU A 65 -5.57 4.06 30.77
C LEU A 65 -6.52 2.87 30.82
N ARG A 66 -6.45 2.04 31.88
CA ARG A 66 -7.25 0.80 31.95
C ARG A 66 -8.75 1.04 32.06
N ASP A 67 -9.15 2.18 32.58
CA ASP A 67 -10.55 2.60 32.68
C ASP A 67 -11.06 3.33 31.43
N THR A 68 -10.16 3.68 30.49
CA THR A 68 -10.54 4.23 29.19
C THR A 68 -10.95 3.08 28.25
N PRO A 69 -12.16 3.07 27.71
CA PRO A 69 -12.65 1.95 26.89
C PRO A 69 -12.06 1.97 25.49
N LEU A 70 -10.74 1.82 25.40
CA LEU A 70 -9.99 1.65 24.17
C LEU A 70 -10.37 0.32 23.52
N ILE A 71 -10.61 0.33 22.21
CA ILE A 71 -10.96 -0.87 21.44
C ILE A 71 -9.96 -1.11 20.32
N THR A 72 -9.69 -2.37 20.01
CA THR A 72 -8.92 -2.77 18.82
C THR A 72 -9.88 -3.12 17.68
N ILE A 73 -9.60 -2.62 16.47
CA ILE A 73 -10.40 -2.86 15.25
C ILE A 73 -9.44 -3.34 14.16
N ASP A 74 -9.52 -4.62 13.78
CA ASP A 74 -8.56 -5.22 12.87
C ASP A 74 -9.21 -6.29 11.97
N GLY A 75 -8.43 -6.94 11.12
CA GLY A 75 -8.89 -8.07 10.32
C GLY A 75 -9.29 -9.29 11.17
N GLU A 76 -10.12 -10.16 10.62
CA GLU A 76 -10.58 -11.38 11.31
C GLU A 76 -9.42 -12.29 11.72
N ASP A 77 -8.40 -12.38 10.86
CA ASP A 77 -7.24 -13.27 11.02
C ASP A 77 -6.09 -12.61 11.82
N ALA A 78 -6.22 -11.34 12.22
CA ALA A 78 -5.19 -10.60 12.94
C ALA A 78 -4.96 -11.16 14.36
N ARG A 79 -3.70 -11.21 14.78
CA ARG A 79 -3.25 -11.64 16.10
C ARG A 79 -2.30 -10.64 16.78
N ASP A 80 -1.72 -9.76 16.01
CA ASP A 80 -0.74 -8.74 16.36
C ASP A 80 -1.39 -7.36 16.35
N PHE A 81 -2.22 -7.10 17.40
CA PHE A 81 -2.95 -5.84 17.53
C PHE A 81 -1.99 -4.73 17.92
N ASP A 82 -1.59 -3.92 16.93
CA ASP A 82 -0.68 -2.78 17.12
C ASP A 82 -1.36 -1.60 17.80
N ASP A 83 -2.65 -1.34 17.52
CA ASP A 83 -3.34 -0.11 17.90
C ASP A 83 -4.70 -0.35 18.56
N ALA A 84 -5.07 0.59 19.42
CA ALA A 84 -6.39 0.71 20.00
C ALA A 84 -6.82 2.18 20.00
N VAL A 85 -8.11 2.42 19.80
CA VAL A 85 -8.68 3.75 19.61
C VAL A 85 -9.81 4.04 20.60
N TYR A 86 -9.94 5.34 20.92
CA TYR A 86 -11.03 5.88 21.69
C TYR A 86 -11.36 7.29 21.20
N ALA A 87 -12.62 7.70 21.30
CA ALA A 87 -13.06 9.06 21.02
C ALA A 87 -14.18 9.47 21.97
N GLU A 88 -14.14 10.75 22.38
CA GLU A 88 -15.22 11.39 23.11
C GLU A 88 -15.47 12.81 22.57
N PRO A 89 -16.68 13.38 22.74
CA PRO A 89 -16.94 14.77 22.41
C PRO A 89 -16.09 15.71 23.27
N ASP A 90 -15.58 16.80 22.66
CA ASP A 90 -14.82 17.84 23.34
C ASP A 90 -15.22 19.22 22.79
N GLY A 91 -16.11 19.91 23.51
CA GLY A 91 -16.75 21.13 23.01
C GLY A 91 -17.57 20.86 21.75
N ASP A 92 -17.23 21.55 20.67
CA ASP A 92 -17.80 21.35 19.32
C ASP A 92 -17.00 20.35 18.46
N GLY A 93 -15.88 19.85 18.99
CA GLY A 93 -15.00 18.88 18.35
C GLY A 93 -14.90 17.56 19.10
N PHE A 94 -13.73 16.94 19.03
CA PHE A 94 -13.50 15.60 19.61
C PHE A 94 -12.12 15.50 20.26
N ARG A 95 -12.07 14.78 21.38
CA ARG A 95 -10.84 14.25 21.97
C ARG A 95 -10.66 12.81 21.54
N LEU A 96 -9.53 12.50 20.92
CA LEU A 96 -9.17 11.19 20.40
C LEU A 96 -7.97 10.63 21.18
N ILE A 97 -7.98 9.33 21.46
CA ILE A 97 -6.81 8.62 21.98
C ILE A 97 -6.47 7.49 21.01
N VAL A 98 -5.22 7.46 20.56
CA VAL A 98 -4.63 6.35 19.80
C VAL A 98 -3.52 5.78 20.67
N ALA A 99 -3.71 4.53 21.12
CA ALA A 99 -2.75 3.78 21.92
C ALA A 99 -2.08 2.72 21.05
N ILE A 100 -0.74 2.74 21.03
CA ILE A 100 0.07 1.84 20.20
C ILE A 100 0.92 0.95 21.10
N ALA A 101 1.05 -0.31 20.75
CA ALA A 101 1.85 -1.30 21.46
C ALA A 101 3.26 -0.77 21.80
N ASP A 102 3.67 -0.84 23.07
CA ASP A 102 4.99 -0.39 23.52
C ASP A 102 6.07 -1.44 23.22
N VAL A 103 6.34 -1.65 21.93
CA VAL A 103 7.37 -2.58 21.47
C VAL A 103 8.75 -2.17 21.97
N ALA A 104 9.03 -0.87 22.12
CA ALA A 104 10.29 -0.35 22.63
C ALA A 104 10.57 -0.75 24.09
N HIS A 105 9.56 -1.19 24.84
CA HIS A 105 9.76 -1.79 26.16
C HIS A 105 10.53 -3.10 26.08
N TYR A 106 10.25 -3.94 25.10
CA TYR A 106 10.80 -5.28 24.92
C TYR A 106 12.01 -5.30 24.00
N VAL A 107 11.93 -4.59 22.88
CA VAL A 107 12.98 -4.53 21.85
C VAL A 107 13.86 -3.31 22.13
N ARG A 108 14.90 -3.52 22.93
CA ARG A 108 15.84 -2.45 23.34
C ARG A 108 16.96 -2.30 22.31
N PRO A 109 17.48 -1.07 22.12
CA PRO A 109 18.63 -0.83 21.25
C PRO A 109 19.79 -1.80 21.49
N ALA A 110 20.43 -2.27 20.43
CA ALA A 110 21.60 -3.16 20.43
C ALA A 110 21.39 -4.54 21.09
N THR A 111 20.16 -4.96 21.34
CA THR A 111 19.85 -6.34 21.78
C THR A 111 19.73 -7.29 20.59
N ALA A 112 19.75 -8.61 20.84
CA ALA A 112 19.55 -9.60 19.77
C ALA A 112 18.17 -9.46 19.09
N LEU A 113 17.11 -9.14 19.86
CA LEU A 113 15.79 -8.81 19.31
C LEU A 113 15.83 -7.61 18.37
N ASP A 114 16.56 -6.58 18.73
CA ASP A 114 16.71 -5.36 17.93
C ASP A 114 17.49 -5.64 16.62
N THR A 115 18.58 -6.40 16.72
CA THR A 115 19.39 -6.79 15.55
C THR A 115 18.56 -7.60 14.55
N ASP A 116 17.79 -8.58 15.02
CA ASP A 116 16.92 -9.39 14.17
C ASP A 116 15.78 -8.55 13.58
N ALA A 117 15.14 -7.68 14.37
CA ALA A 117 14.08 -6.80 13.90
C ALA A 117 14.58 -5.82 12.82
N LYS A 118 15.75 -5.19 13.04
CA LYS A 118 16.39 -4.31 12.06
C LYS A 118 16.73 -5.04 10.77
N THR A 119 17.33 -6.24 10.85
CA THR A 119 17.68 -7.06 9.68
C THR A 119 16.47 -7.42 8.83
N ARG A 120 15.33 -7.68 9.47
CA ARG A 120 14.05 -7.97 8.80
C ARG A 120 13.42 -6.70 8.23
N GLY A 121 13.47 -5.60 8.99
CA GLY A 121 12.92 -4.28 8.66
C GLY A 121 11.41 -4.20 8.80
N ASN A 122 10.70 -5.25 8.40
CA ASN A 122 9.22 -5.36 8.47
C ASN A 122 8.76 -6.82 8.46
N SER A 123 7.51 -7.05 8.88
CA SER A 123 6.80 -8.32 8.64
C SER A 123 6.40 -8.45 7.18
N CYS A 124 6.32 -9.69 6.66
CA CYS A 124 5.86 -10.00 5.32
C CYS A 124 4.60 -10.87 5.37
N TYR A 125 3.58 -10.53 4.57
CA TYR A 125 2.26 -11.14 4.62
C TYR A 125 1.95 -11.89 3.33
N PHE A 126 1.99 -13.23 3.42
CA PHE A 126 1.66 -14.12 2.31
C PHE A 126 0.24 -14.69 2.50
N PRO A 127 -0.41 -15.17 1.43
CA PRO A 127 -1.76 -15.73 1.55
C PRO A 127 -1.92 -16.88 2.55
N ASP A 128 -0.85 -17.67 2.79
CA ASP A 128 -0.85 -18.85 3.66
C ASP A 128 -0.07 -18.67 4.97
N ARG A 129 0.73 -17.62 5.10
CA ARG A 129 1.60 -17.39 6.27
C ARG A 129 2.05 -15.96 6.43
N VAL A 130 2.50 -15.66 7.64
CA VAL A 130 3.22 -14.40 7.95
C VAL A 130 4.67 -14.74 8.28
N VAL A 131 5.62 -13.95 7.77
CA VAL A 131 7.01 -13.93 8.25
C VAL A 131 7.15 -12.69 9.13
N PRO A 132 7.06 -12.84 10.47
CA PRO A 132 6.96 -11.71 11.37
C PRO A 132 8.32 -11.03 11.57
N MET A 133 8.30 -9.71 11.84
CA MET A 133 9.49 -8.95 12.23
C MET A 133 10.00 -9.35 13.61
N LEU A 134 9.10 -9.69 14.51
CA LEU A 134 9.40 -10.08 15.90
C LEU A 134 8.96 -11.53 16.16
N PRO A 135 9.62 -12.26 17.09
CA PRO A 135 9.13 -13.58 17.52
C PRO A 135 7.69 -13.53 18.01
N GLU A 136 6.90 -14.59 17.75
CA GLU A 136 5.47 -14.66 18.08
C GLU A 136 5.15 -14.45 19.56
N ASP A 137 6.06 -14.86 20.47
CA ASP A 137 5.93 -14.56 21.92
C ASP A 137 5.77 -13.05 22.19
N LEU A 138 6.30 -12.19 21.30
CA LEU A 138 6.14 -10.74 21.35
C LEU A 138 5.04 -10.25 20.42
N SER A 139 5.12 -10.55 19.11
CA SER A 139 4.17 -10.01 18.13
C SER A 139 2.73 -10.39 18.42
N ASN A 140 2.46 -11.66 18.67
CA ASN A 140 1.14 -12.18 19.01
C ASN A 140 0.93 -12.29 20.53
N GLY A 141 1.98 -12.06 21.33
CA GLY A 141 2.01 -12.21 22.77
C GLY A 141 1.98 -10.88 23.51
N TRP A 142 3.14 -10.51 24.09
CA TRP A 142 3.26 -9.37 25.01
C TRP A 142 3.06 -8.00 24.38
N CYS A 143 3.35 -7.84 23.09
CA CYS A 143 3.13 -6.57 22.40
C CYS A 143 1.67 -6.40 21.95
N SER A 144 1.00 -7.48 21.53
CA SER A 144 -0.38 -7.41 21.03
C SER A 144 -1.36 -6.88 22.08
N LEU A 145 -2.14 -5.85 21.74
CA LEU A 145 -3.12 -5.18 22.60
C LEU A 145 -4.39 -6.04 22.77
N LYS A 146 -4.23 -7.22 23.36
CA LYS A 146 -5.32 -8.19 23.54
C LYS A 146 -6.42 -7.67 24.46
N PRO A 147 -7.69 -8.07 24.22
CA PRO A 147 -8.79 -7.65 25.05
C PRO A 147 -8.63 -8.17 26.49
N GLU A 148 -9.08 -7.38 27.46
CA GLU A 148 -9.13 -7.69 28.89
C GLU A 148 -7.76 -7.98 29.55
N GLU A 149 -6.65 -7.76 28.83
CA GLU A 149 -5.29 -7.93 29.36
C GLU A 149 -4.59 -6.58 29.48
N ASP A 150 -3.83 -6.39 30.59
CA ASP A 150 -3.02 -5.20 30.78
C ASP A 150 -1.84 -5.20 29.80
N ARG A 151 -1.71 -4.12 29.01
CA ARG A 151 -0.64 -3.93 28.02
C ARG A 151 0.00 -2.56 28.12
N GLY A 152 1.33 -2.53 27.98
CA GLY A 152 2.06 -1.27 27.83
C GLY A 152 1.81 -0.67 26.47
N CYS A 153 1.58 0.65 26.43
CA CYS A 153 1.42 1.39 25.19
C CYS A 153 2.20 2.72 25.21
N LEU A 154 2.56 3.21 24.01
CA LEU A 154 2.73 4.63 23.76
C LEU A 154 1.40 5.15 23.25
N PHE A 155 0.90 6.23 23.79
CA PHE A 155 -0.35 6.81 23.33
C PHE A 155 -0.16 8.26 22.90
N VAL A 156 -1.00 8.68 21.97
CA VAL A 156 -1.21 10.08 21.64
C VAL A 156 -2.66 10.43 21.90
N GLU A 157 -2.85 11.49 22.69
CA GLU A 157 -4.11 12.17 22.87
C GLU A 157 -4.14 13.37 21.93
N MET A 158 -5.19 13.49 21.15
CA MET A 158 -5.33 14.52 20.12
C MET A 158 -6.67 15.20 20.27
N HIS A 159 -6.69 16.52 20.11
CA HIS A 159 -7.91 17.32 20.05
C HIS A 159 -8.12 17.78 18.62
N ILE A 160 -9.30 17.59 18.10
CA ILE A 160 -9.73 18.11 16.79
C ILE A 160 -10.95 19.00 16.97
N ASP A 161 -11.05 20.05 16.17
CA ASP A 161 -12.24 20.89 16.10
C ASP A 161 -13.35 20.25 15.25
N ALA A 162 -14.51 20.89 15.17
CA ALA A 162 -15.66 20.43 14.38
C ALA A 162 -15.33 20.25 12.88
N THR A 163 -14.27 20.86 12.39
CA THR A 163 -13.79 20.72 11.01
C THR A 163 -12.75 19.62 10.83
N GLY A 164 -12.42 18.85 11.88
CA GLY A 164 -11.40 17.82 11.84
C GLY A 164 -9.96 18.34 11.81
N GLN A 165 -9.74 19.64 12.07
CA GLN A 165 -8.42 20.22 12.20
C GLN A 165 -7.86 19.88 13.58
N LYS A 166 -6.65 19.27 13.63
CA LYS A 166 -5.98 19.02 14.89
C LYS A 166 -5.54 20.34 15.54
N THR A 167 -6.01 20.57 16.77
CA THR A 167 -5.71 21.79 17.55
C THR A 167 -4.61 21.58 18.59
N ALA A 168 -4.54 20.36 19.17
CA ALA A 168 -3.53 20.00 20.17
C ALA A 168 -3.24 18.50 20.11
N HIS A 169 -2.07 18.12 20.67
CA HIS A 169 -1.77 16.73 20.97
C HIS A 169 -0.82 16.60 22.16
N ARG A 170 -0.84 15.41 22.78
CA ARG A 170 0.04 15.05 23.88
C ARG A 170 0.42 13.58 23.77
N PHE A 171 1.71 13.28 23.82
CA PHE A 171 2.21 11.91 23.89
C PHE A 171 2.45 11.49 25.34
N GLY A 172 2.30 10.20 25.59
CA GLY A 172 2.61 9.60 26.87
C GLY A 172 2.87 8.10 26.75
N ARG A 173 3.35 7.52 27.83
CA ARG A 173 3.56 6.08 27.96
C ARG A 173 2.55 5.56 28.98
N GLY A 174 1.71 4.61 28.57
CA GLY A 174 0.56 4.16 29.33
C GLY A 174 0.58 2.67 29.66
N LEU A 175 -0.32 2.30 30.56
CA LEU A 175 -0.79 0.93 30.76
C LEU A 175 -2.29 0.94 30.43
N MET A 176 -2.68 0.20 29.44
CA MET A 176 -4.07 0.11 28.97
C MET A 176 -4.61 -1.31 29.10
N ARG A 177 -5.94 -1.42 29.03
CA ARG A 177 -6.66 -2.68 28.87
C ARG A 177 -7.68 -2.48 27.75
N SER A 178 -7.58 -3.25 26.66
CA SER A 178 -8.55 -3.16 25.58
C SER A 178 -9.91 -3.66 26.07
N ALA A 179 -10.96 -2.84 25.88
CA ALA A 179 -12.32 -3.19 26.27
C ALA A 179 -12.95 -4.25 25.35
N ALA A 180 -12.53 -4.28 24.10
CA ALA A 180 -12.99 -5.29 23.11
C ALA A 180 -11.99 -5.44 21.96
N ARG A 181 -11.90 -6.67 21.45
CA ARG A 181 -11.33 -6.97 20.14
C ARG A 181 -12.48 -7.07 19.15
N THR A 182 -12.50 -6.20 18.17
CA THR A 182 -13.53 -6.16 17.12
C THR A 182 -12.91 -6.28 15.73
N THR A 183 -13.73 -6.62 14.74
CA THR A 183 -13.29 -6.63 13.34
C THR A 183 -13.89 -5.45 12.58
N TYR A 184 -13.27 -5.09 11.45
CA TYR A 184 -13.79 -4.05 10.58
C TYR A 184 -15.25 -4.30 10.18
N THR A 185 -15.60 -5.55 9.85
CA THR A 185 -16.97 -5.94 9.50
C THR A 185 -17.92 -5.79 10.68
N GLN A 186 -17.53 -6.30 11.88
CA GLN A 186 -18.36 -6.17 13.08
C GLN A 186 -18.67 -4.72 13.45
N ILE A 187 -17.65 -3.84 13.40
CA ILE A 187 -17.82 -2.41 13.69
C ILE A 187 -18.74 -1.74 12.67
N GLN A 188 -18.57 -2.06 11.38
CA GLN A 188 -19.43 -1.52 10.32
C GLN A 188 -20.88 -1.95 10.51
N ASP A 189 -21.10 -3.26 10.64
CA ASP A 189 -22.45 -3.83 10.79
C ASP A 189 -23.16 -3.28 12.04
N ALA A 190 -22.45 -3.19 13.18
CA ALA A 190 -23.00 -2.65 14.41
C ALA A 190 -23.35 -1.16 14.29
N PHE A 191 -22.48 -0.37 13.66
CA PHE A 191 -22.77 1.05 13.42
C PHE A 191 -24.01 1.23 12.52
N ASP A 192 -24.10 0.46 11.45
CA ASP A 192 -25.21 0.53 10.49
C ASP A 192 -26.54 0.06 11.11
N ALA A 193 -26.49 -0.93 12.02
CA ALA A 193 -27.65 -1.43 12.77
C ALA A 193 -28.01 -0.58 14.02
N GLY A 194 -27.15 0.36 14.42
CA GLY A 194 -27.33 1.13 15.67
C GLY A 194 -27.07 0.30 16.94
N GLU A 195 -26.28 -0.78 16.82
CA GLU A 195 -25.90 -1.65 17.94
C GLU A 195 -24.64 -1.15 18.64
N THR A 196 -24.42 -1.61 19.88
CA THR A 196 -23.26 -1.15 20.70
C THR A 196 -22.15 -2.19 20.84
N LEU A 197 -22.38 -3.45 20.47
CA LEU A 197 -21.45 -4.57 20.71
C LEU A 197 -21.02 -4.73 22.19
N GLY A 198 -21.85 -4.29 23.13
CA GLY A 198 -21.50 -4.26 24.57
C GLY A 198 -20.51 -3.16 24.96
N LEU A 199 -20.14 -2.27 24.05
CA LEU A 199 -19.32 -1.09 24.29
C LEU A 199 -20.13 0.02 24.97
N PRO A 200 -19.48 1.01 25.61
CA PRO A 200 -20.16 2.16 26.17
C PRO A 200 -21.09 2.84 25.14
N GLN A 201 -22.27 3.24 25.62
CA GLN A 201 -23.26 3.89 24.76
C GLN A 201 -22.67 5.16 24.14
N GLY A 202 -22.84 5.33 22.84
CA GLY A 202 -22.36 6.49 22.10
C GLY A 202 -20.91 6.39 21.59
N LEU A 203 -20.11 5.41 22.04
CA LEU A 203 -18.71 5.31 21.63
C LEU A 203 -18.57 5.13 20.10
N LEU A 204 -19.33 4.21 19.50
CA LEU A 204 -19.26 3.98 18.04
C LEU A 204 -19.73 5.21 17.27
N GLN A 205 -20.79 5.85 17.70
CA GLN A 205 -21.33 7.07 17.09
C GLN A 205 -20.28 8.20 17.13
N THR A 206 -19.57 8.33 18.25
CA THR A 206 -18.51 9.35 18.40
C THR A 206 -17.30 9.04 17.54
N LEU A 207 -16.87 7.77 17.46
CA LEU A 207 -15.76 7.35 16.57
C LEU A 207 -16.09 7.68 15.11
N TYR A 208 -17.30 7.37 14.65
CA TYR A 208 -17.72 7.68 13.28
C TYR A 208 -17.95 9.18 13.04
N ALA A 209 -18.40 9.94 14.04
CA ALA A 209 -18.55 11.39 13.92
C ALA A 209 -17.15 12.07 13.80
N ALA A 210 -16.20 11.69 14.64
CA ALA A 210 -14.82 12.15 14.53
C ALA A 210 -14.18 11.76 13.19
N PHE A 211 -14.39 10.52 12.73
CA PHE A 211 -13.94 10.07 11.42
C PHE A 211 -14.50 10.94 10.28
N ARG A 212 -15.78 11.27 10.29
CA ARG A 212 -16.36 12.14 9.26
C ARG A 212 -15.72 13.52 9.24
N ALA A 213 -15.48 14.12 10.41
CA ALA A 213 -14.76 15.40 10.50
C ALA A 213 -13.33 15.29 9.91
N LEU A 214 -12.61 14.20 10.21
CA LEU A 214 -11.28 13.94 9.63
C LEU A 214 -11.33 13.71 8.12
N LEU A 215 -12.34 13.02 7.63
CA LEU A 215 -12.56 12.77 6.20
C LEU A 215 -12.79 14.09 5.45
N ASP A 216 -13.64 14.98 6.00
CA ASP A 216 -13.86 16.31 5.45
C ASP A 216 -12.55 17.14 5.43
N ALA A 217 -11.73 17.02 6.48
CA ALA A 217 -10.41 17.67 6.52
C ALA A 217 -9.44 17.10 5.47
N ARG A 218 -9.47 15.77 5.24
CA ARG A 218 -8.72 15.08 4.18
C ARG A 218 -9.12 15.61 2.78
N GLU A 219 -10.41 15.75 2.52
CA GLU A 219 -10.91 16.26 1.25
C GLU A 219 -10.49 17.72 1.00
N ARG A 220 -10.61 18.59 2.03
CA ARG A 220 -10.14 19.98 1.95
C ARG A 220 -8.63 20.07 1.71
N ARG A 221 -7.84 19.17 2.28
CA ARG A 221 -6.39 19.07 2.06
C ARG A 221 -6.05 18.66 0.63
N GLY A 222 -6.96 17.98 -0.07
CA GLY A 222 -6.77 17.51 -1.44
C GLY A 222 -5.81 16.32 -1.50
N THR A 223 -5.99 15.34 -0.62
CA THR A 223 -5.27 14.07 -0.63
C THR A 223 -5.62 13.28 -1.89
N LEU A 224 -4.62 12.67 -2.53
CA LEU A 224 -4.82 11.79 -3.67
C LEU A 224 -5.48 10.47 -3.20
N ASP A 225 -6.74 10.26 -3.58
CA ASP A 225 -7.50 9.06 -3.21
C ASP A 225 -7.62 8.11 -4.41
N LEU A 226 -6.70 7.14 -4.47
CA LEU A 226 -6.68 6.11 -5.53
C LEU A 226 -7.66 4.99 -5.18
N ASP A 227 -8.61 4.75 -6.08
CA ASP A 227 -9.53 3.61 -5.99
C ASP A 227 -8.98 2.42 -6.77
N LEU A 228 -8.18 1.61 -6.08
CA LEU A 228 -7.59 0.40 -6.63
C LEU A 228 -8.19 -0.81 -5.91
N PRO A 229 -8.90 -1.69 -6.64
CA PRO A 229 -9.53 -2.86 -6.03
C PRO A 229 -8.47 -3.82 -5.49
N GLU A 230 -8.44 -4.00 -4.18
CA GLU A 230 -7.66 -5.05 -3.54
C GLU A 230 -8.38 -6.40 -3.66
N ARG A 231 -7.58 -7.47 -3.78
CA ARG A 231 -8.10 -8.84 -3.85
C ARG A 231 -7.44 -9.71 -2.79
N LYS A 232 -8.28 -10.51 -2.12
CA LYS A 232 -7.82 -11.52 -1.17
C LYS A 232 -7.84 -12.89 -1.86
N VAL A 233 -6.72 -13.58 -1.83
CA VAL A 233 -6.65 -15.00 -2.19
C VAL A 233 -7.19 -15.80 -1.01
N VAL A 234 -8.27 -16.54 -1.21
CA VAL A 234 -8.86 -17.42 -0.22
C VAL A 234 -8.35 -18.84 -0.47
N LEU A 235 -7.72 -19.43 0.53
CA LEU A 235 -7.19 -20.80 0.44
C LEU A 235 -8.14 -21.78 1.14
N ASP A 236 -8.21 -23.00 0.60
CA ASP A 236 -8.86 -24.14 1.26
C ASP A 236 -7.96 -24.78 2.34
N GLU A 237 -8.46 -25.79 3.03
CA GLU A 237 -7.74 -26.54 4.08
C GLU A 237 -6.44 -27.21 3.56
N ASN A 238 -6.35 -27.46 2.27
CA ASN A 238 -5.19 -28.04 1.61
C ASN A 238 -4.19 -27.00 1.11
N GLY A 239 -4.50 -25.69 1.29
CA GLY A 239 -3.69 -24.58 0.81
C GLY A 239 -3.87 -24.25 -0.68
N LYS A 240 -4.86 -24.86 -1.37
CA LYS A 240 -5.21 -24.51 -2.74
C LYS A 240 -6.11 -23.27 -2.75
N VAL A 241 -6.05 -22.51 -3.83
CA VAL A 241 -6.91 -21.34 -4.00
C VAL A 241 -8.36 -21.77 -4.22
N ALA A 242 -9.20 -21.54 -3.23
CA ALA A 242 -10.63 -21.77 -3.31
C ALA A 242 -11.36 -20.66 -4.06
N ALA A 243 -10.97 -19.40 -3.81
CA ALA A 243 -11.57 -18.23 -4.44
C ALA A 243 -10.61 -17.04 -4.47
N ILE A 244 -10.92 -16.10 -5.35
CA ILE A 244 -10.32 -14.76 -5.39
C ILE A 244 -11.45 -13.78 -5.16
N ALA A 245 -11.49 -13.19 -3.97
CA ALA A 245 -12.55 -12.27 -3.57
C ALA A 245 -12.07 -10.81 -3.61
N PRO A 246 -12.90 -9.85 -4.04
CA PRO A 246 -12.61 -8.45 -3.81
C PRO A 246 -12.60 -8.18 -2.30
N ARG A 247 -11.69 -7.35 -1.84
CA ARG A 247 -11.65 -6.86 -0.46
C ARG A 247 -12.45 -5.56 -0.40
N PRO A 248 -13.62 -5.53 0.24
CA PRO A 248 -14.39 -4.30 0.36
C PRO A 248 -13.64 -3.29 1.23
N ARG A 249 -13.62 -2.03 0.83
CA ARG A 249 -13.10 -0.91 1.62
C ARG A 249 -14.27 -0.30 2.39
N LEU A 250 -14.51 -0.79 3.61
CA LEU A 250 -15.57 -0.30 4.50
C LEU A 250 -15.19 1.05 5.12
N ASP A 251 -16.18 1.80 5.62
CA ASP A 251 -15.91 3.04 6.36
C ASP A 251 -15.17 2.77 7.66
N SER A 252 -15.34 1.60 8.28
CA SER A 252 -14.56 1.16 9.44
C SER A 252 -13.04 1.06 9.15
N HIS A 253 -12.64 0.64 7.95
CA HIS A 253 -11.22 0.67 7.52
C HIS A 253 -10.72 2.10 7.39
N ARG A 254 -11.51 2.97 6.76
CA ARG A 254 -11.17 4.39 6.57
C ARG A 254 -11.10 5.15 7.89
N LEU A 255 -11.97 4.80 8.87
CA LEU A 255 -11.95 5.35 10.22
C LEU A 255 -10.58 5.12 10.87
N ILE A 256 -10.12 3.88 10.90
CA ILE A 256 -8.80 3.54 11.47
C ILE A 256 -7.70 4.22 10.66
N GLU A 257 -7.76 4.22 9.32
CA GLU A 257 -6.80 4.91 8.46
C GLU A 257 -6.63 6.39 8.86
N GLU A 258 -7.73 7.14 9.00
CA GLU A 258 -7.67 8.58 9.34
C GLU A 258 -7.14 8.82 10.76
N PHE A 259 -7.53 8.00 11.74
CA PHE A 259 -6.98 8.07 13.10
C PHE A 259 -5.46 7.81 13.11
N MET A 260 -5.01 6.80 12.34
CA MET A 260 -3.59 6.46 12.22
C MET A 260 -2.82 7.56 11.46
N VAL A 261 -3.39 8.13 10.40
CA VAL A 261 -2.77 9.25 9.68
C VAL A 261 -2.59 10.45 10.61
N LEU A 262 -3.60 10.79 11.42
CA LEU A 262 -3.53 11.89 12.37
C LEU A 262 -2.45 11.64 13.45
N ALA A 263 -2.40 10.43 14.02
CA ALA A 263 -1.39 10.04 15.00
C ALA A 263 0.04 10.08 14.41
N ASN A 264 0.21 9.64 13.18
CA ASN A 264 1.48 9.67 12.45
C ASN A 264 1.96 11.12 12.20
N VAL A 265 1.04 12.03 11.84
CA VAL A 265 1.34 13.46 11.70
C VAL A 265 1.74 14.05 13.04
N ALA A 266 0.99 13.75 14.13
CA ALA A 266 1.29 14.24 15.46
C ALA A 266 2.68 13.79 15.93
N ALA A 267 3.09 12.54 15.66
CA ALA A 267 4.43 12.04 15.99
C ALA A 267 5.55 12.80 15.27
N ALA A 268 5.39 13.07 13.98
CA ALA A 268 6.35 13.85 13.21
C ALA A 268 6.44 15.31 13.73
N GLU A 269 5.30 15.95 14.00
CA GLU A 269 5.25 17.31 14.55
C GLU A 269 5.92 17.40 15.92
N GLU A 270 5.67 16.42 16.79
CA GLU A 270 6.24 16.43 18.14
C GLU A 270 7.76 16.27 18.11
N LEU A 271 8.29 15.37 17.26
CA LEU A 271 9.74 15.20 17.10
C LEU A 271 10.41 16.45 16.50
N GLU A 272 9.77 17.13 15.53
CA GLU A 272 10.26 18.41 15.03
C GLU A 272 10.25 19.50 16.11
N ARG A 273 9.16 19.61 16.88
CA ARG A 273 9.05 20.56 18.01
C ARG A 273 10.15 20.35 19.03
N LEU A 274 10.47 19.08 19.33
CA LEU A 274 11.52 18.68 20.27
C LEU A 274 12.93 18.75 19.66
N LYS A 275 13.06 19.02 18.36
CA LYS A 275 14.32 18.98 17.61
C LYS A 275 15.03 17.64 17.77
N ARG A 276 14.28 16.55 17.69
CA ARG A 276 14.78 15.17 17.77
C ARG A 276 14.79 14.51 16.39
N PRO A 277 15.70 13.55 16.15
CA PRO A 277 15.68 12.78 14.91
C PRO A 277 14.32 12.13 14.69
N CYS A 278 13.83 12.18 13.45
CA CYS A 278 12.59 11.53 13.04
C CYS A 278 12.84 10.66 11.81
N MET A 279 12.32 9.44 11.83
CA MET A 279 12.29 8.58 10.63
C MET A 279 11.03 8.92 9.84
N TYR A 280 11.14 9.95 8.98
CA TYR A 280 10.01 10.37 8.16
C TYR A 280 9.65 9.32 7.11
N ARG A 281 8.36 9.23 6.80
CA ARG A 281 7.86 8.57 5.60
C ARG A 281 7.66 9.64 4.53
N ILE A 282 8.62 9.75 3.63
CA ILE A 282 8.63 10.77 2.59
C ILE A 282 8.01 10.23 1.29
N HIS A 283 7.37 11.12 0.56
CA HIS A 283 6.86 10.83 -0.78
C HIS A 283 7.04 12.07 -1.68
N ALA A 284 8.01 11.98 -2.57
CA ALA A 284 8.30 13.06 -3.52
C ALA A 284 7.18 13.22 -4.55
N PRO A 285 6.99 14.41 -5.14
CA PRO A 285 6.16 14.59 -6.32
C PRO A 285 6.58 13.67 -7.47
N PRO A 286 5.69 13.35 -8.41
CA PRO A 286 6.05 12.69 -9.66
C PRO A 286 7.17 13.46 -10.41
N SER A 287 8.07 12.74 -11.09
CA SER A 287 9.07 13.38 -11.95
C SER A 287 8.42 14.08 -13.15
N ASP A 288 9.09 15.06 -13.72
CA ASP A 288 8.62 15.80 -14.91
C ASP A 288 8.26 14.84 -16.06
N GLU A 289 9.10 13.85 -16.33
CA GLU A 289 8.86 12.84 -17.36
C GLU A 289 7.58 12.04 -17.10
N LYS A 290 7.36 11.60 -15.85
CA LYS A 290 6.14 10.89 -15.46
C LYS A 290 4.89 11.76 -15.59
N LEU A 291 4.99 13.04 -15.26
CA LEU A 291 3.89 14.02 -15.43
C LEU A 291 3.57 14.25 -16.91
N ASP A 292 4.58 14.35 -17.77
CA ASP A 292 4.37 14.54 -19.21
C ASP A 292 3.73 13.30 -19.85
N ASN A 293 4.17 12.11 -19.47
CA ASN A 293 3.54 10.85 -19.89
C ASN A 293 2.08 10.75 -19.40
N LEU A 294 1.81 11.13 -18.15
CA LEU A 294 0.45 11.17 -17.61
C LEU A 294 -0.43 12.16 -18.38
N ARG A 295 0.07 13.36 -18.70
CA ARG A 295 -0.67 14.36 -19.50
C ARG A 295 -0.99 13.84 -20.89
N ALA A 296 -0.02 13.24 -21.57
CA ALA A 296 -0.22 12.66 -22.89
C ALA A 296 -1.31 11.59 -22.86
N PHE A 297 -1.25 10.68 -21.88
CA PHE A 297 -2.27 9.66 -21.68
C PHE A 297 -3.65 10.26 -21.41
N LEU A 298 -3.80 11.18 -20.46
CA LEU A 298 -5.07 11.80 -20.12
C LEU A 298 -5.65 12.60 -21.31
N SER A 299 -4.79 13.27 -22.08
CA SER A 299 -5.19 14.01 -23.29
C SER A 299 -5.78 13.07 -24.36
N SER A 300 -5.28 11.85 -24.49
CA SER A 300 -5.84 10.83 -25.40
C SER A 300 -7.27 10.43 -25.03
N MET A 301 -7.66 10.63 -23.77
CA MET A 301 -9.01 10.39 -23.22
C MET A 301 -9.86 11.68 -23.11
N SER A 302 -9.40 12.78 -23.69
CA SER A 302 -10.04 14.11 -23.57
C SER A 302 -10.14 14.63 -22.14
N ILE A 303 -9.19 14.24 -21.28
CA ILE A 303 -9.03 14.72 -19.91
C ILE A 303 -7.81 15.63 -19.88
N SER A 304 -7.94 16.82 -19.31
CA SER A 304 -6.84 17.78 -19.16
C SER A 304 -6.30 17.77 -17.74
N LEU A 305 -4.97 17.79 -17.61
CA LEU A 305 -4.25 18.09 -16.38
C LEU A 305 -3.62 19.49 -16.55
N PRO A 306 -3.60 20.35 -15.51
CA PRO A 306 -2.99 21.68 -15.60
C PRO A 306 -1.56 21.64 -16.19
N PRO A 307 -1.19 22.60 -17.04
CA PRO A 307 0.17 22.70 -17.56
C PRO A 307 1.13 23.15 -16.46
N GLY A 308 2.42 22.85 -16.64
CA GLY A 308 3.47 23.25 -15.70
C GLY A 308 3.98 22.11 -14.83
N ARG A 309 4.99 22.41 -14.02
CA ARG A 309 5.67 21.43 -13.15
C ARG A 309 5.10 21.43 -11.72
N ASP A 310 4.39 22.48 -11.32
CA ASP A 310 3.80 22.62 -10.00
C ASP A 310 2.41 21.95 -9.95
N VAL A 311 2.39 20.63 -10.09
CA VAL A 311 1.17 19.82 -9.95
C VAL A 311 1.00 19.46 -8.48
N HIS A 312 -0.14 19.82 -7.92
CA HIS A 312 -0.51 19.46 -6.55
C HIS A 312 -1.33 18.17 -6.50
N PRO A 313 -1.33 17.45 -5.37
CA PRO A 313 -2.15 16.23 -5.21
C PRO A 313 -3.63 16.45 -5.55
N ARG A 314 -4.20 17.61 -5.18
CA ARG A 314 -5.58 17.99 -5.51
C ARG A 314 -5.88 18.06 -7.00
N ASP A 315 -4.88 18.41 -7.84
CA ASP A 315 -5.08 18.46 -9.30
C ASP A 315 -5.25 17.07 -9.87
N LEU A 316 -4.49 16.11 -9.31
CA LEU A 316 -4.59 14.70 -9.64
C LEU A 316 -5.90 14.10 -9.10
N ASP A 317 -6.29 14.45 -7.87
CA ASP A 317 -7.55 14.03 -7.24
C ASP A 317 -8.78 14.53 -8.04
N HIS A 318 -8.74 15.75 -8.56
CA HIS A 318 -9.80 16.26 -9.45
C HIS A 318 -9.95 15.41 -10.71
N VAL A 319 -8.85 14.89 -11.29
CA VAL A 319 -8.91 13.97 -12.42
C VAL A 319 -9.58 12.67 -12.03
N LEU A 320 -9.22 12.09 -10.87
CA LEU A 320 -9.82 10.86 -10.36
C LEU A 320 -11.32 11.03 -10.09
N LYS A 321 -11.73 12.11 -9.43
CA LYS A 321 -13.15 12.43 -9.16
C LYS A 321 -13.94 12.60 -10.46
N ARG A 322 -13.35 13.19 -11.50
CA ARG A 322 -14.01 13.39 -12.80
C ARG A 322 -14.32 12.06 -13.51
N VAL A 323 -13.47 11.04 -13.34
CA VAL A 323 -13.65 9.73 -13.98
C VAL A 323 -14.36 8.72 -13.08
N ALA A 324 -14.60 9.06 -11.83
CA ALA A 324 -15.24 8.16 -10.87
C ALA A 324 -16.57 7.62 -11.41
N GLY A 325 -16.81 6.30 -11.28
CA GLY A 325 -18.01 5.64 -11.78
C GLY A 325 -18.07 5.44 -13.30
N THR A 326 -17.07 5.85 -14.06
CA THR A 326 -16.98 5.62 -15.52
C THR A 326 -16.16 4.36 -15.85
N GLU A 327 -16.29 3.85 -17.07
CA GLU A 327 -15.46 2.74 -17.59
C GLU A 327 -13.96 3.09 -17.62
N GLN A 328 -13.61 4.39 -17.61
CA GLN A 328 -12.24 4.89 -17.63
C GLN A 328 -11.60 4.87 -16.25
N ALA A 329 -12.38 4.91 -15.16
CA ALA A 329 -11.88 5.04 -13.79
C ALA A 329 -10.75 4.03 -13.45
N PRO A 330 -10.89 2.72 -13.69
CA PRO A 330 -9.87 1.77 -13.28
C PRO A 330 -8.52 1.99 -13.94
N VAL A 331 -8.49 2.35 -15.23
CA VAL A 331 -7.23 2.57 -15.93
C VAL A 331 -6.60 3.92 -15.58
N VAL A 332 -7.42 4.95 -15.37
CA VAL A 332 -6.91 6.25 -14.92
C VAL A 332 -6.29 6.12 -13.53
N ASN A 333 -6.93 5.39 -12.60
CA ASN A 333 -6.36 5.10 -11.29
C ASN A 333 -5.02 4.34 -11.40
N GLU A 334 -4.93 3.34 -12.28
CA GLU A 334 -3.71 2.56 -12.48
C GLU A 334 -2.57 3.40 -13.08
N VAL A 335 -2.83 4.20 -14.11
CA VAL A 335 -1.83 5.09 -14.72
C VAL A 335 -1.43 6.20 -13.75
N MET A 336 -2.39 6.72 -12.99
CA MET A 336 -2.14 7.69 -11.93
C MET A 336 -1.21 7.13 -10.87
N LEU A 337 -1.43 5.89 -10.40
CA LEU A 337 -0.53 5.22 -9.46
C LEU A 337 0.88 5.06 -10.04
N ARG A 338 1.01 4.59 -11.28
CA ARG A 338 2.31 4.40 -11.95
C ARG A 338 3.09 5.71 -12.13
N SER A 339 2.38 6.82 -12.26
CA SER A 339 2.99 8.15 -12.37
C SER A 339 3.62 8.61 -11.05
N GLN A 340 3.18 8.09 -9.90
CA GLN A 340 3.69 8.51 -8.61
C GLN A 340 5.15 8.11 -8.40
N SER A 341 5.84 8.88 -7.55
CA SER A 341 7.12 8.48 -6.99
C SER A 341 6.91 7.38 -5.95
N GLN A 342 7.95 6.63 -5.64
CA GLN A 342 7.87 5.64 -4.57
C GLN A 342 8.13 6.30 -3.21
N ALA A 343 7.28 6.04 -2.23
CA ALA A 343 7.52 6.49 -0.87
C ALA A 343 8.73 5.75 -0.25
N ALA A 344 9.47 6.43 0.61
CA ALA A 344 10.65 5.88 1.27
C ALA A 344 10.74 6.39 2.71
N TYR A 345 11.63 5.80 3.52
CA TYR A 345 12.03 6.34 4.80
C TYR A 345 13.26 7.21 4.65
N HIS A 346 13.30 8.35 5.34
CA HIS A 346 14.44 9.26 5.34
C HIS A 346 14.44 10.15 6.60
N PRO A 347 15.61 10.52 7.15
CA PRO A 347 15.67 11.47 8.25
C PRO A 347 15.39 12.92 7.84
N ASP A 348 15.55 13.29 6.57
CA ASP A 348 15.21 14.63 6.07
C ASP A 348 13.76 14.67 5.58
N ASN A 349 13.03 15.67 6.04
CA ASN A 349 11.63 15.86 5.69
C ASN A 349 11.48 16.60 4.36
N ILE A 350 10.86 15.96 3.38
CA ILE A 350 10.41 16.59 2.12
C ILE A 350 8.88 16.57 1.96
N GLY A 351 8.17 16.17 3.02
CA GLY A 351 6.72 15.97 3.00
C GLY A 351 6.28 14.65 2.37
N HIS A 352 4.97 14.48 2.32
CA HIS A 352 4.33 13.32 1.69
C HIS A 352 3.32 13.77 0.65
N PHE A 353 3.75 13.81 -0.61
CA PHE A 353 2.96 14.34 -1.72
C PHE A 353 1.57 13.69 -1.82
N GLY A 354 1.46 12.37 -1.90
CA GLY A 354 0.17 11.69 -2.08
C GLY A 354 -0.85 11.96 -0.96
N LEU A 355 -0.38 12.15 0.27
CA LEU A 355 -1.24 12.52 1.41
C LEU A 355 -1.46 14.04 1.53
N SER A 356 -0.80 14.84 0.70
CA SER A 356 -0.82 16.31 0.80
C SER A 356 -0.45 16.81 2.22
N LEU A 357 0.61 16.18 2.81
CA LEU A 357 1.09 16.47 4.15
C LEU A 357 2.51 17.03 4.11
N SER A 358 2.76 18.09 4.87
CA SER A 358 4.08 18.72 4.97
C SER A 358 5.07 17.90 5.81
N ARG A 359 4.57 16.99 6.65
CA ARG A 359 5.36 16.06 7.48
C ARG A 359 4.56 14.81 7.77
N TYR A 360 5.23 13.68 7.77
CA TYR A 360 4.60 12.40 8.02
C TYR A 360 5.63 11.38 8.49
N ALA A 361 5.35 10.64 9.53
CA ALA A 361 6.18 9.55 10.02
C ALA A 361 5.29 8.36 10.39
N HIS A 362 5.79 7.15 10.26
CA HIS A 362 5.07 5.98 10.73
C HIS A 362 5.30 5.79 12.23
N PHE A 363 4.21 5.73 13.00
CA PHE A 363 4.21 5.57 14.45
C PHE A 363 3.34 4.41 14.92
N THR A 364 2.35 4.02 14.09
CA THR A 364 1.18 3.26 14.54
C THR A 364 1.30 1.74 14.39
N SER A 365 2.43 1.20 13.91
CA SER A 365 2.59 -0.25 13.74
C SER A 365 3.99 -0.77 14.06
N PRO A 366 4.50 -0.60 15.30
CA PRO A 366 5.86 -1.00 15.67
C PRO A 366 6.07 -2.51 15.80
N ILE A 367 5.01 -3.33 15.88
CA ILE A 367 5.12 -4.79 15.87
C ILE A 367 5.62 -5.28 14.52
N ARG A 368 5.23 -4.60 13.44
CA ARG A 368 5.47 -5.04 12.06
C ARG A 368 6.34 -4.10 11.22
N ARG A 369 6.74 -2.91 11.72
CA ARG A 369 7.62 -1.98 11.00
C ARG A 369 8.71 -1.43 11.93
N TYR A 370 9.95 -1.62 11.55
CA TYR A 370 11.10 -1.10 12.32
C TYR A 370 11.16 0.43 12.35
N ALA A 371 10.66 1.09 11.30
CA ALA A 371 10.55 2.56 11.24
C ALA A 371 9.72 3.11 12.42
N ASP A 372 8.58 2.50 12.72
CA ASP A 372 7.69 2.90 13.81
C ASP A 372 8.38 2.73 15.17
N LEU A 373 9.14 1.65 15.35
CA LEU A 373 9.93 1.43 16.54
C LEU A 373 10.98 2.54 16.76
N LEU A 374 11.63 3.01 15.69
CA LEU A 374 12.57 4.14 15.77
C LEU A 374 11.88 5.44 16.13
N VAL A 375 10.68 5.71 15.59
CA VAL A 375 9.87 6.89 15.97
C VAL A 375 9.45 6.80 17.45
N HIS A 376 9.03 5.62 17.94
CA HIS A 376 8.74 5.38 19.35
C HIS A 376 9.96 5.69 20.23
N ARG A 377 11.12 5.17 19.89
CA ARG A 377 12.37 5.43 20.62
C ARG A 377 12.73 6.91 20.65
N ALA A 378 12.55 7.61 19.54
CA ALA A 378 12.80 9.05 19.46
C ALA A 378 11.87 9.84 20.36
N LEU A 379 10.57 9.51 20.41
CA LEU A 379 9.59 10.10 21.31
C LEU A 379 9.91 9.79 22.79
N ILE A 380 10.29 8.55 23.11
CA ILE A 380 10.68 8.15 24.46
C ILE A 380 11.88 8.98 24.94
N THR A 381 12.90 9.16 24.12
CA THR A 381 14.06 10.01 24.46
C THR A 381 13.68 11.48 24.54
N GLY A 382 12.90 11.97 23.56
CA GLY A 382 12.55 13.38 23.47
C GLY A 382 11.67 13.90 24.59
N LEU A 383 10.81 13.03 25.13
CA LEU A 383 9.83 13.34 26.18
C LEU A 383 10.20 12.78 27.55
N ASP A 384 11.38 12.19 27.68
CA ASP A 384 11.85 11.54 28.94
C ASP A 384 10.85 10.50 29.48
N LEU A 385 10.31 9.65 28.60
CA LEU A 385 9.32 8.63 28.97
C LEU A 385 9.95 7.34 29.54
N GLY A 386 11.18 7.42 30.00
CA GLY A 386 11.89 6.31 30.64
C GLY A 386 12.74 5.47 29.67
N PRO A 387 13.04 4.22 30.03
CA PRO A 387 14.01 3.41 29.29
C PRO A 387 13.47 2.91 27.93
N GLY A 388 14.37 2.66 26.97
CA GLY A 388 14.05 2.15 25.61
C GLY A 388 13.97 3.27 24.58
N GLY A 389 14.54 4.42 24.88
CA GLY A 389 14.68 5.50 23.91
C GLY A 389 15.80 5.26 22.90
N LEU A 390 15.92 6.18 21.95
CA LEU A 390 16.89 6.15 20.84
C LEU A 390 18.33 6.28 21.38
N SER A 391 19.23 5.41 20.95
CA SER A 391 20.63 5.43 21.33
C SER A 391 21.46 6.37 20.44
N ALA A 392 22.69 6.71 20.88
CA ALA A 392 23.61 7.53 20.09
C ALA A 392 24.06 6.83 18.80
N GLU A 393 24.25 5.51 18.87
CA GLU A 393 24.63 4.68 17.74
C GLU A 393 23.51 4.64 16.70
N GLU A 394 22.25 4.50 17.13
CA GLU A 394 21.10 4.54 16.24
C GLU A 394 20.99 5.90 15.54
N MET A 395 21.18 7.01 16.28
CA MET A 395 21.17 8.36 15.68
C MET A 395 22.24 8.52 14.61
N THR A 396 23.44 8.01 14.84
CA THR A 396 24.53 8.06 13.85
C THR A 396 24.21 7.24 12.60
N ALA A 397 23.55 6.08 12.76
CA ALA A 397 23.21 5.17 11.65
C ALA A 397 21.83 5.44 11.02
N PHE A 398 21.21 6.60 11.27
CA PHE A 398 19.81 6.85 10.88
C PHE A 398 19.62 6.83 9.36
N VAL A 399 20.54 7.41 8.57
CA VAL A 399 20.50 7.41 7.10
C VAL A 399 20.61 5.99 6.56
N ASP A 400 21.65 5.24 6.97
CA ASP A 400 21.86 3.86 6.53
C ASP A 400 20.67 2.96 6.92
N THR A 401 20.09 3.21 8.10
CA THR A 401 18.91 2.47 8.55
C THR A 401 17.68 2.80 7.69
N ALA A 402 17.49 4.06 7.31
CA ALA A 402 16.40 4.48 6.42
C ALA A 402 16.47 3.80 5.04
N GLU A 403 17.67 3.75 4.46
CA GLU A 403 17.93 3.06 3.20
C GLU A 403 17.65 1.55 3.31
N HIS A 404 18.16 0.94 4.37
CA HIS A 404 17.95 -0.49 4.65
C HIS A 404 16.48 -0.85 4.79
N ILE A 405 15.72 -0.15 5.66
CA ILE A 405 14.30 -0.47 5.89
C ILE A 405 13.42 -0.14 4.68
N SER A 406 13.80 0.85 3.86
CA SER A 406 13.14 1.10 2.57
C SER A 406 13.41 -0.02 1.56
N ALA A 407 14.62 -0.60 1.57
CA ALA A 407 14.97 -1.74 0.72
C ALA A 407 14.24 -3.02 1.17
N THR A 408 14.14 -3.29 2.49
CA THR A 408 13.41 -4.45 3.02
C THR A 408 11.91 -4.36 2.73
N GLU A 409 11.32 -3.18 2.84
CA GLU A 409 9.91 -2.95 2.49
C GLU A 409 9.63 -3.24 1.00
N ARG A 410 10.48 -2.73 0.09
CA ARG A 410 10.35 -3.03 -1.35
C ARG A 410 10.50 -4.52 -1.65
N ARG A 411 11.46 -5.18 -0.98
CA ARG A 411 11.69 -6.63 -1.09
C ARG A 411 10.46 -7.42 -0.64
N ALA A 412 9.87 -7.05 0.50
CA ALA A 412 8.65 -7.68 1.02
C ALA A 412 7.47 -7.50 0.05
N ALA A 413 7.19 -6.28 -0.39
CA ALA A 413 6.10 -5.98 -1.31
C ALA A 413 6.24 -6.73 -2.66
N LEU A 414 7.46 -6.88 -3.17
CA LEU A 414 7.72 -7.66 -4.38
C LEU A 414 7.42 -9.15 -4.16
N ALA A 415 7.93 -9.73 -3.06
CA ALA A 415 7.74 -11.14 -2.75
C ALA A 415 6.27 -11.49 -2.48
N GLU A 416 5.53 -10.62 -1.79
CA GLU A 416 4.09 -10.76 -1.54
C GLU A 416 3.29 -10.73 -2.86
N ARG A 417 3.62 -9.81 -3.76
CA ARG A 417 3.00 -9.73 -5.10
C ARG A 417 3.29 -10.97 -5.94
N GLU A 418 4.56 -11.40 -6.00
CA GLU A 418 4.93 -12.62 -6.72
C GLU A 418 4.20 -13.86 -6.18
N ALA A 419 3.98 -13.94 -4.87
CA ALA A 419 3.22 -15.03 -4.30
C ALA A 419 1.75 -14.99 -4.76
N ILE A 420 1.12 -13.82 -4.74
CA ILE A 420 -0.25 -13.64 -5.25
C ILE A 420 -0.34 -14.05 -6.73
N ASP A 421 0.60 -13.61 -7.57
CA ASP A 421 0.62 -13.94 -9.01
C ASP A 421 0.76 -15.46 -9.23
N ARG A 422 1.58 -16.14 -8.42
CA ARG A 422 1.73 -17.61 -8.48
C ARG A 422 0.47 -18.35 -8.02
N TYR A 423 -0.18 -17.89 -6.95
CA TYR A 423 -1.47 -18.44 -6.51
C TYR A 423 -2.55 -18.23 -7.57
N LEU A 424 -2.59 -17.05 -8.19
CA LEU A 424 -3.50 -16.75 -9.30
C LEU A 424 -3.24 -17.67 -10.49
N SER A 425 -1.96 -17.86 -10.87
CA SER A 425 -1.59 -18.74 -11.97
C SER A 425 -1.96 -20.19 -11.67
N ALA A 426 -1.77 -20.67 -10.43
CA ALA A 426 -2.21 -22.00 -10.02
C ALA A 426 -3.73 -22.17 -10.09
N TYR A 427 -4.50 -21.16 -9.65
CA TYR A 427 -5.97 -21.16 -9.77
C TYR A 427 -6.46 -21.16 -11.21
N MET A 428 -5.70 -20.55 -12.13
CA MET A 428 -6.03 -20.47 -13.54
C MET A 428 -5.61 -21.71 -14.34
N ALA A 429 -4.72 -22.56 -13.81
CA ALA A 429 -4.19 -23.72 -14.54
C ALA A 429 -5.27 -24.70 -14.99
N ASP A 430 -6.30 -24.93 -14.18
CA ASP A 430 -7.44 -25.80 -14.51
C ASP A 430 -8.40 -25.16 -15.53
N LYS A 431 -8.16 -23.92 -15.94
CA LYS A 431 -8.99 -23.12 -16.85
C LYS A 431 -8.32 -22.85 -18.21
N ILE A 432 -7.23 -23.56 -18.53
CA ILE A 432 -6.57 -23.45 -19.82
C ILE A 432 -7.57 -23.81 -20.93
N GLY A 433 -7.63 -22.97 -21.98
CA GLY A 433 -8.60 -23.07 -23.07
C GLY A 433 -9.89 -22.27 -22.85
N ALA A 434 -10.20 -21.86 -21.64
CA ALA A 434 -11.35 -21.02 -21.35
C ALA A 434 -11.16 -19.58 -21.84
N THR A 435 -12.27 -18.92 -22.11
CA THR A 435 -12.33 -17.54 -22.63
C THR A 435 -12.79 -16.59 -21.53
N PHE A 436 -12.20 -15.40 -21.49
CA PHE A 436 -12.42 -14.39 -20.46
C PHE A 436 -12.54 -13.00 -21.07
N GLN A 437 -13.30 -12.13 -20.41
CA GLN A 437 -13.26 -10.70 -20.66
C GLN A 437 -12.04 -10.12 -19.96
N ALA A 438 -11.25 -9.35 -20.68
CA ALA A 438 -10.03 -8.72 -20.20
C ALA A 438 -9.94 -7.28 -20.68
N ARG A 439 -9.10 -6.49 -19.98
CA ARG A 439 -8.75 -5.13 -20.34
C ARG A 439 -7.24 -5.03 -20.49
N ILE A 440 -6.79 -4.29 -21.51
CA ILE A 440 -5.37 -3.99 -21.69
C ILE A 440 -4.92 -3.11 -20.51
N SER A 441 -4.03 -3.64 -19.69
CA SER A 441 -3.40 -2.97 -18.54
C SER A 441 -1.96 -2.52 -18.82
N GLY A 442 -1.38 -2.91 -19.95
CA GLY A 442 -0.06 -2.46 -20.37
C GLY A 442 0.17 -2.75 -21.86
N VAL A 443 0.87 -1.83 -22.51
CA VAL A 443 1.27 -1.97 -23.91
C VAL A 443 2.79 -1.94 -23.97
N THR A 444 3.40 -2.95 -24.56
CA THR A 444 4.86 -3.08 -24.63
C THR A 444 5.30 -3.50 -26.04
N ARG A 445 6.60 -3.38 -26.29
CA ARG A 445 7.21 -3.81 -27.57
C ARG A 445 7.15 -5.32 -27.83
N PHE A 446 6.83 -6.13 -26.81
CA PHE A 446 6.77 -7.60 -26.92
C PHE A 446 5.36 -8.17 -26.78
N GLY A 447 4.34 -7.33 -26.54
CA GLY A 447 2.95 -7.73 -26.45
C GLY A 447 2.10 -6.83 -25.57
N LEU A 448 0.89 -7.33 -25.27
CA LEU A 448 -0.10 -6.63 -24.47
C LEU A 448 -0.24 -7.32 -23.11
N PHE A 449 -0.07 -6.58 -22.02
CA PHE A 449 -0.52 -7.05 -20.72
C PHE A 449 -2.01 -6.85 -20.59
N VAL A 450 -2.70 -7.84 -20.07
CA VAL A 450 -4.14 -7.81 -19.86
C VAL A 450 -4.49 -8.22 -18.45
N THR A 451 -5.54 -7.61 -17.91
CA THR A 451 -6.13 -7.94 -16.61
C THR A 451 -7.54 -8.48 -16.81
N LEU A 452 -7.82 -9.66 -16.30
CA LEU A 452 -9.14 -10.29 -16.39
C LEU A 452 -10.18 -9.54 -15.54
N SER A 453 -11.35 -9.24 -16.09
CA SER A 453 -12.39 -8.46 -15.41
C SER A 453 -12.96 -9.17 -14.18
N GLY A 454 -13.08 -10.50 -14.18
CA GLY A 454 -13.71 -11.26 -13.11
C GLY A 454 -12.85 -11.41 -11.85
N ASN A 455 -11.62 -11.90 -12.01
CA ASN A 455 -10.73 -12.25 -10.91
C ASN A 455 -9.45 -11.41 -10.83
N GLY A 456 -9.20 -10.52 -11.82
CA GLY A 456 -8.05 -9.65 -11.90
C GLY A 456 -6.71 -10.30 -12.13
N ALA A 457 -6.72 -11.54 -12.59
CA ALA A 457 -5.49 -12.19 -13.01
C ALA A 457 -4.85 -11.41 -14.16
N ASN A 458 -3.54 -11.20 -14.04
CA ASN A 458 -2.75 -10.51 -15.05
C ASN A 458 -2.00 -11.50 -15.92
N GLY A 459 -1.88 -11.20 -17.23
CA GLY A 459 -1.09 -12.03 -18.12
C GLY A 459 -0.71 -11.30 -19.40
N LEU A 460 0.04 -11.97 -20.23
CA LEU A 460 0.60 -11.43 -21.46
C LEU A 460 -0.09 -12.06 -22.68
N ILE A 461 -0.48 -11.22 -23.62
CA ILE A 461 -0.72 -11.61 -25.03
C ILE A 461 0.56 -11.30 -25.78
N PRO A 462 1.40 -12.30 -26.12
CA PRO A 462 2.65 -12.05 -26.83
C PRO A 462 2.37 -11.60 -28.26
N LEU A 463 3.30 -10.86 -28.89
CA LEU A 463 3.17 -10.41 -30.28
C LEU A 463 2.86 -11.56 -31.26
N SER A 464 3.41 -12.75 -31.00
CA SER A 464 3.16 -13.96 -31.79
C SER A 464 1.71 -14.45 -31.76
N SER A 465 0.92 -14.02 -30.76
CA SER A 465 -0.52 -14.32 -30.64
C SER A 465 -1.41 -13.24 -31.26
N LEU A 466 -0.83 -12.12 -31.70
CA LEU A 466 -1.52 -11.06 -32.42
C LEU A 466 -1.59 -11.40 -33.93
N PRO A 467 -2.50 -10.77 -34.69
CA PRO A 467 -2.54 -10.93 -36.14
C PRO A 467 -1.17 -10.64 -36.79
N ASP A 468 -0.83 -11.39 -37.86
CA ASP A 468 0.44 -11.23 -38.55
C ASP A 468 0.58 -9.80 -39.11
N ASP A 469 1.46 -9.00 -38.48
CA ASP A 469 1.76 -7.62 -38.84
C ASP A 469 3.13 -7.20 -38.30
N TYR A 470 3.63 -6.06 -38.75
CA TYR A 470 4.76 -5.36 -38.12
C TYR A 470 4.21 -4.39 -37.09
N TRP A 471 4.38 -4.71 -35.79
CA TRP A 471 3.84 -3.97 -34.68
C TRP A 471 4.79 -2.87 -34.24
N MET A 472 4.30 -1.62 -34.25
CA MET A 472 5.01 -0.43 -33.79
C MET A 472 4.46 -0.04 -32.40
N HIS A 473 5.34 -0.03 -31.42
CA HIS A 473 5.04 0.41 -30.06
C HIS A 473 5.33 1.91 -29.91
N ASP A 474 4.36 2.66 -29.43
CA ASP A 474 4.48 4.06 -29.01
C ASP A 474 4.33 4.13 -27.50
N GLU A 475 5.45 4.39 -26.82
CA GLU A 475 5.51 4.45 -25.37
C GLU A 475 4.77 5.67 -24.80
N THR A 476 4.75 6.79 -25.54
CA THR A 476 4.11 8.03 -25.10
C THR A 476 2.59 7.92 -25.10
N THR A 477 2.03 7.33 -26.15
CA THR A 477 0.58 7.15 -26.28
C THR A 477 0.09 5.80 -25.75
N GLN A 478 1.00 4.95 -25.25
CA GLN A 478 0.71 3.58 -24.77
C GLN A 478 -0.12 2.80 -25.79
N THR A 479 0.35 2.78 -27.06
CA THR A 479 -0.33 2.10 -28.16
C THR A 479 0.59 1.13 -28.90
N LEU A 480 -0.03 0.08 -29.47
CA LEU A 480 0.61 -0.87 -30.37
C LEU A 480 -0.12 -0.84 -31.71
N THR A 481 0.55 -0.38 -32.75
CA THR A 481 -0.07 -0.16 -34.08
C THR A 481 0.51 -1.11 -35.10
N GLY A 482 -0.36 -1.85 -35.80
CA GLY A 482 0.00 -2.70 -36.90
C GLY A 482 0.22 -1.87 -38.18
N ARG A 483 1.44 -1.91 -38.74
CA ARG A 483 1.82 -1.10 -39.90
C ARG A 483 1.02 -1.44 -41.19
N ARG A 484 0.68 -2.71 -41.39
CA ARG A 484 -0.01 -3.20 -42.57
C ARG A 484 -1.53 -3.16 -42.42
N THR A 485 -2.03 -3.60 -41.27
CA THR A 485 -3.46 -3.71 -40.97
C THR A 485 -4.09 -2.42 -40.51
N GLY A 486 -3.30 -1.51 -39.93
CA GLY A 486 -3.80 -0.31 -39.30
C GLY A 486 -4.53 -0.57 -37.97
N ILE A 487 -4.48 -1.80 -37.47
CA ILE A 487 -5.06 -2.15 -36.17
C ILE A 487 -4.28 -1.41 -35.06
N VAL A 488 -4.98 -0.86 -34.09
CA VAL A 488 -4.37 -0.16 -32.96
C VAL A 488 -4.93 -0.75 -31.69
N PHE A 489 -4.05 -1.26 -30.83
CA PHE A 489 -4.37 -1.63 -29.45
C PHE A 489 -3.98 -0.48 -28.52
N ARG A 490 -4.87 -0.14 -27.61
CA ARG A 490 -4.69 0.96 -26.66
C ARG A 490 -4.85 0.47 -25.23
N LEU A 491 -4.17 1.15 -24.32
CA LEU A 491 -4.41 0.97 -22.89
C LEU A 491 -5.90 1.16 -22.58
N ALA A 492 -6.46 0.42 -21.63
CA ALA A 492 -7.87 0.40 -21.24
C ALA A 492 -8.83 -0.30 -22.18
N GLU A 493 -8.45 -0.63 -23.40
CA GLU A 493 -9.34 -1.31 -24.35
C GLU A 493 -9.74 -2.69 -23.80
N THR A 494 -11.04 -3.00 -23.90
CA THR A 494 -11.59 -4.30 -23.48
C THR A 494 -11.59 -5.27 -24.63
N MET A 495 -11.29 -6.53 -24.35
CA MET A 495 -11.23 -7.59 -25.34
C MET A 495 -11.55 -8.95 -24.73
N GLU A 496 -11.91 -9.88 -25.59
CA GLU A 496 -12.05 -11.28 -25.23
C GLU A 496 -10.74 -12.01 -25.47
N VAL A 497 -10.27 -12.75 -24.45
CA VAL A 497 -9.00 -13.47 -24.48
C VAL A 497 -9.20 -14.93 -24.09
N ARG A 498 -8.39 -15.84 -24.65
CA ARG A 498 -8.36 -17.25 -24.28
C ARG A 498 -7.08 -17.53 -23.51
N LEU A 499 -7.17 -18.17 -22.36
CA LEU A 499 -6.02 -18.64 -21.61
C LEU A 499 -5.34 -19.76 -22.39
N THR A 500 -4.08 -19.57 -22.79
CA THR A 500 -3.29 -20.55 -23.55
C THR A 500 -2.30 -21.29 -22.68
N GLU A 501 -1.76 -20.63 -21.65
CA GLU A 501 -0.77 -21.21 -20.74
C GLU A 501 -0.90 -20.60 -19.35
N ALA A 502 -0.70 -21.44 -18.34
CA ALA A 502 -0.53 -21.02 -16.96
C ALA A 502 0.72 -21.68 -16.39
N ALA A 503 1.60 -20.89 -15.81
CA ALA A 503 2.88 -21.31 -15.26
C ALA A 503 2.97 -20.99 -13.74
N PRO A 504 2.38 -21.82 -12.84
CA PRO A 504 2.31 -21.54 -11.40
C PRO A 504 3.67 -21.31 -10.73
N VAL A 505 4.73 -21.93 -11.25
CA VAL A 505 6.10 -21.79 -10.72
C VAL A 505 6.64 -20.37 -10.89
N THR A 506 6.29 -19.71 -11.99
CA THR A 506 6.74 -18.34 -12.31
C THR A 506 5.66 -17.28 -12.10
N GLY A 507 4.40 -17.68 -11.87
CA GLY A 507 3.25 -16.77 -11.78
C GLY A 507 2.73 -16.29 -13.14
N GLY A 508 3.30 -16.76 -14.26
CA GLY A 508 2.96 -16.31 -15.61
C GLY A 508 1.64 -16.86 -16.12
N LEU A 509 0.88 -16.02 -16.84
CA LEU A 509 -0.27 -16.41 -17.63
C LEU A 509 -0.08 -15.89 -19.06
N LEU A 510 -0.31 -16.75 -20.06
CA LEU A 510 -0.33 -16.37 -21.47
C LEU A 510 -1.75 -16.46 -22.03
N PHE A 511 -2.08 -15.45 -22.83
CA PHE A 511 -3.39 -15.36 -23.47
C PHE A 511 -3.25 -15.22 -24.98
N GLY A 512 -4.26 -15.70 -25.70
CA GLY A 512 -4.45 -15.44 -27.11
C GLY A 512 -5.73 -14.61 -27.33
N LEU A 513 -5.77 -13.83 -28.39
CA LEU A 513 -6.97 -13.09 -28.79
C LEU A 513 -8.08 -14.03 -29.23
N VAL A 514 -9.34 -13.67 -28.90
CA VAL A 514 -10.53 -14.36 -29.39
C VAL A 514 -11.35 -13.38 -30.26
N GLY A 515 -11.71 -13.84 -31.44
CA GLY A 515 -12.56 -13.09 -32.38
C GLY A 515 -11.83 -12.07 -33.26
N PRO A 516 -12.56 -11.40 -34.17
CA PRO A 516 -12.00 -10.43 -35.09
C PRO A 516 -11.61 -9.14 -34.36
N VAL A 517 -10.38 -8.71 -34.56
CA VAL A 517 -9.90 -7.40 -34.03
C VAL A 517 -10.61 -6.28 -34.81
N ARG A 518 -11.23 -5.35 -34.09
CA ARG A 518 -11.89 -4.19 -34.71
C ARG A 518 -10.83 -3.30 -35.39
N LYS A 519 -11.04 -3.05 -36.72
CA LYS A 519 -10.30 -1.98 -37.39
C LYS A 519 -10.79 -0.64 -36.84
N PRO A 520 -9.90 0.33 -36.63
CA PRO A 520 -10.32 1.66 -36.25
C PRO A 520 -11.26 2.22 -37.32
N ALA A 521 -12.35 2.85 -36.91
CA ALA A 521 -13.20 3.63 -37.81
C ALA A 521 -12.31 4.69 -38.51
N PRO A 522 -12.45 4.87 -39.83
CA PRO A 522 -11.66 5.86 -40.54
C PRO A 522 -11.87 7.21 -39.87
N ALA A 523 -10.77 7.87 -39.49
CA ALA A 523 -10.81 9.19 -38.85
C ALA A 523 -11.69 10.10 -39.72
N ALA A 524 -12.71 10.71 -39.12
CA ALA A 524 -13.55 11.70 -39.78
C ALA A 524 -12.62 12.76 -40.42
N ARG A 525 -12.62 12.84 -41.72
CA ARG A 525 -11.85 13.85 -42.45
C ARG A 525 -12.34 15.22 -41.97
N THR A 526 -11.58 15.85 -41.09
CA THR A 526 -11.77 17.25 -40.77
C THR A 526 -11.74 18.04 -42.06
N GLY A 527 -12.87 18.69 -42.36
CA GLY A 527 -13.12 19.34 -43.62
C GLY A 527 -12.02 20.33 -43.96
N ARG A 528 -11.60 20.29 -45.24
CA ARG A 528 -10.77 21.32 -45.84
C ARG A 528 -11.37 22.69 -45.55
N ILE A 529 -10.67 23.50 -44.78
CA ILE A 529 -10.95 24.94 -44.67
C ILE A 529 -10.74 25.50 -46.08
N ALA A 530 -11.84 25.90 -46.73
CA ALA A 530 -11.82 26.56 -48.01
C ALA A 530 -11.10 27.92 -47.84
N ARG A 531 -9.93 28.08 -48.45
CA ARG A 531 -9.24 29.33 -48.57
C ARG A 531 -10.13 30.26 -49.45
N HIS A 532 -10.77 31.23 -48.79
CA HIS A 532 -11.43 32.32 -49.50
C HIS A 532 -10.34 33.24 -50.08
N VAL A 533 -10.18 33.16 -51.43
CA VAL A 533 -9.36 34.09 -52.20
C VAL A 533 -10.16 35.37 -52.32
N GLY A 534 -9.83 36.38 -51.49
CA GLY A 534 -10.40 37.72 -51.59
C GLY A 534 -9.93 38.40 -52.89
N LYS A 535 -10.87 38.69 -53.79
CA LYS A 535 -10.66 39.59 -54.92
C LYS A 535 -10.37 40.99 -54.42
N LYS A 536 -9.17 41.51 -54.72
CA LYS A 536 -8.84 42.93 -54.60
C LYS A 536 -9.63 43.74 -55.66
N SER A 537 -10.61 44.54 -55.23
CA SER A 537 -11.21 45.61 -56.04
C SER A 537 -10.30 46.84 -56.03
N GLY A 538 -9.80 47.20 -57.22
CA GLY A 538 -9.03 48.42 -57.42
C GLY A 538 -9.88 49.65 -57.19
N ARG A 539 -9.44 50.56 -56.34
CA ARG A 539 -9.97 51.94 -56.28
C ARG A 539 -9.00 52.91 -56.95
N LYS A 540 -9.48 53.55 -58.07
CA LYS A 540 -8.83 54.64 -58.73
C LYS A 540 -8.76 55.88 -57.80
N ARG A 541 -7.62 56.51 -57.76
CA ARG A 541 -7.45 57.89 -57.24
C ARG A 541 -8.00 58.91 -58.20
N PRO A 542 -8.70 59.94 -57.77
CA PRO A 542 -8.83 61.19 -58.52
C PRO A 542 -7.71 62.19 -58.16
N ALA A 543 -7.28 62.93 -59.20
CA ALA A 543 -6.31 63.96 -59.10
C ALA A 543 -6.92 65.21 -58.42
N ARG A 544 -6.18 65.76 -57.51
CA ARG A 544 -5.70 67.13 -57.30
C ARG A 544 -4.97 67.24 -55.98
#